data_4e2b4b0701dd2bbf9d7a1fb496408d65
#
_entry.id   4e2b4b0701dd2bbf9d7a1fb496408d65
#
_cell.length_a   1.000
_cell.length_b   1.000
_cell.length_c   1.000
_cell.angle_alpha   90.00
_cell.angle_beta   90.00
_cell.angle_gamma   90.00
#
_symmetry.space_group_name_H-M   'P 1'
#
loop_
_entity.id
_entity.type
_entity.pdbx_description
1 polymer ?
#
loop_
_entity_poly.entity_id
_entity_poly.type
_entity_poly.pdbx_seq_one_letter_code
_entity_poly.pdbx_strand_id
1 'polypeptide(L)'
;MTLSTGDHDLAETIVQDCFLKAYRARDSFRGDCSVSTWLFTIALNVTRDYQRLQKAHFWKSASLTDVKLTDDQSSLTSPEPSPETRLLAGEQASHVQLALKSLSPKQRIVFIMRFIDEMELQEISAITGMPLSTVKTHIRRAMKAVRNRLGGGP
;
A
#
# COMPACT_ATOMS: atom_id res chain seq x y z
N MET A 1 -2.65 -1.88 -5.12
CA MET A 1 -3.29 -0.79 -4.34
C MET A 1 -3.97 -1.32 -3.09
N THR A 2 -4.76 -2.39 -3.16
CA THR A 2 -5.45 -2.99 -2.00
C THR A 2 -4.52 -3.35 -0.84
N LEU A 3 -3.31 -3.86 -1.12
CA LEU A 3 -2.31 -4.18 -0.09
C LEU A 3 -1.81 -2.94 0.69
N SER A 4 -1.89 -1.77 0.08
CA SER A 4 -1.48 -0.50 0.71
C SER A 4 -2.60 0.12 1.54
N THR A 5 -3.85 0.03 1.08
CA THR A 5 -5.01 0.65 1.72
C THR A 5 -5.73 -0.27 2.71
N GLY A 6 -5.69 -1.58 2.47
CA GLY A 6 -6.42 -2.59 3.25
C GLY A 6 -7.94 -2.59 3.04
N ASP A 7 -8.44 -1.74 2.13
CA ASP A 7 -9.85 -1.60 1.79
C ASP A 7 -10.00 -1.67 0.27
N HIS A 8 -10.86 -2.57 -0.22
CA HIS A 8 -11.02 -2.83 -1.66
C HIS A 8 -11.73 -1.68 -2.36
N ASP A 9 -12.81 -1.17 -1.81
CA ASP A 9 -13.62 -0.11 -2.43
C ASP A 9 -12.82 1.20 -2.50
N LEU A 10 -12.08 1.49 -1.43
CA LEU A 10 -11.15 2.62 -1.41
C LEU A 10 -10.02 2.44 -2.43
N ALA A 11 -9.51 1.22 -2.60
CA ALA A 11 -8.47 0.93 -3.58
C ALA A 11 -8.97 1.15 -5.01
N GLU A 12 -10.20 0.73 -5.33
CA GLU A 12 -10.82 0.98 -6.64
C GLU A 12 -10.99 2.47 -6.91
N THR A 13 -11.53 3.21 -5.95
CA THR A 13 -11.67 4.67 -6.05
C THR A 13 -10.32 5.36 -6.29
N ILE A 14 -9.29 4.97 -5.56
CA ILE A 14 -7.94 5.50 -5.73
C ILE A 14 -7.40 5.20 -7.12
N VAL A 15 -7.61 3.99 -7.64
CA VAL A 15 -7.17 3.59 -8.99
C VAL A 15 -7.85 4.44 -10.07
N GLN A 16 -9.17 4.64 -9.96
CA GLN A 16 -9.92 5.49 -10.91
C GLN A 16 -9.41 6.93 -10.88
N ASP A 17 -9.21 7.50 -9.70
CA ASP A 17 -8.67 8.85 -9.53
C ASP A 17 -7.24 8.97 -10.07
N CYS A 18 -6.41 7.92 -9.92
CA CYS A 18 -5.07 7.90 -10.48
C CYS A 18 -5.11 8.00 -12.01
N PHE A 19 -5.93 7.18 -12.66
CA PHE A 19 -6.05 7.21 -14.12
C PHE A 19 -6.63 8.54 -14.62
N LEU A 20 -7.62 9.09 -13.92
CA LEU A 20 -8.18 10.39 -14.27
C LEU A 20 -7.15 11.52 -14.14
N LYS A 21 -6.37 11.53 -13.05
CA LYS A 21 -5.26 12.49 -12.86
C LYS A 21 -4.16 12.30 -13.90
N ALA A 22 -3.80 11.05 -14.20
CA ALA A 22 -2.81 10.74 -15.24
C ALA A 22 -3.28 11.22 -16.61
N TYR A 23 -4.52 10.96 -16.98
CA TYR A 23 -5.10 11.42 -18.24
C TYR A 23 -5.07 12.94 -18.36
N ARG A 24 -5.46 13.67 -17.31
CA ARG A 24 -5.43 15.14 -17.28
C ARG A 24 -4.00 15.72 -17.33
N ALA A 25 -3.04 15.00 -16.77
CA ALA A 25 -1.65 15.42 -16.70
C ALA A 25 -0.77 14.86 -17.86
N ARG A 26 -1.35 14.12 -18.81
CA ARG A 26 -0.59 13.45 -19.88
C ARG A 26 0.30 14.40 -20.69
N ASP A 27 -0.18 15.60 -20.96
CA ASP A 27 0.55 16.59 -21.75
C ASP A 27 1.73 17.21 -20.99
N SER A 28 1.78 17.04 -19.66
CA SER A 28 2.89 17.46 -18.81
C SER A 28 3.97 16.39 -18.64
N PHE A 29 3.75 15.18 -19.15
CA PHE A 29 4.75 14.12 -19.09
C PHE A 29 5.91 14.42 -20.02
N ARG A 30 7.09 14.66 -19.45
CA ARG A 30 8.30 15.07 -20.19
C ARG A 30 9.18 13.92 -20.67
N GLY A 31 8.87 12.69 -20.28
CA GLY A 31 9.71 11.53 -20.60
C GLY A 31 10.98 11.39 -19.75
N ASP A 32 11.14 12.16 -18.67
CA ASP A 32 12.30 12.12 -17.78
C ASP A 32 12.41 10.81 -16.98
N CYS A 33 11.33 10.02 -16.96
CA CYS A 33 11.27 8.71 -16.32
C CYS A 33 10.36 7.77 -17.12
N SER A 34 10.29 6.49 -16.74
CA SER A 34 9.35 5.56 -17.35
C SER A 34 7.89 5.97 -17.06
N VAL A 35 6.97 5.63 -17.97
CA VAL A 35 5.53 5.86 -17.75
C VAL A 35 5.05 5.20 -16.47
N SER A 36 5.55 4.01 -16.17
CA SER A 36 5.25 3.30 -14.92
C SER A 36 5.66 4.10 -13.70
N THR A 37 6.89 4.59 -13.65
CA THR A 37 7.40 5.43 -12.55
C THR A 37 6.54 6.68 -12.35
N TRP A 38 6.15 7.32 -13.46
CA TRP A 38 5.28 8.49 -13.41
C TRP A 38 3.89 8.17 -12.87
N LEU A 39 3.26 7.07 -13.33
CA LEU A 39 1.96 6.60 -12.83
C LEU A 39 2.02 6.22 -11.35
N PHE A 40 3.07 5.53 -10.92
CA PHE A 40 3.25 5.20 -9.49
C PHE A 40 3.40 6.45 -8.63
N THR A 41 4.06 7.49 -9.12
CA THR A 41 4.16 8.78 -8.41
C THR A 41 2.77 9.41 -8.22
N ILE A 42 1.95 9.41 -9.26
CA ILE A 42 0.56 9.89 -9.18
C ILE A 42 -0.24 9.06 -8.17
N ALA A 43 -0.15 7.73 -8.27
CA ALA A 43 -0.86 6.80 -7.39
C ALA A 43 -0.48 6.98 -5.92
N LEU A 44 0.80 7.15 -5.62
CA LEU A 44 1.28 7.39 -4.26
C LEU A 44 0.75 8.73 -3.70
N ASN A 45 0.74 9.77 -4.51
CA ASN A 45 0.21 11.07 -4.10
C ASN A 45 -1.30 11.00 -3.84
N VAL A 46 -2.07 10.37 -4.73
CA VAL A 46 -3.52 10.15 -4.53
C VAL A 46 -3.76 9.38 -3.24
N THR A 47 -3.06 8.28 -3.02
CA THR A 47 -3.19 7.47 -1.79
C THR A 47 -2.89 8.29 -0.53
N ARG A 48 -1.86 9.13 -0.55
CA ARG A 48 -1.52 10.03 0.58
C ARG A 48 -2.62 11.06 0.84
N ASP A 49 -3.21 11.61 -0.21
CA ASP A 49 -4.31 12.57 -0.10
C ASP A 49 -5.54 11.92 0.55
N TYR A 50 -5.93 10.73 0.11
CA TYR A 50 -7.02 9.97 0.72
C TYR A 50 -6.75 9.64 2.20
N GLN A 51 -5.55 9.19 2.55
CA GLN A 51 -5.18 8.92 3.94
C GLN A 51 -5.22 10.17 4.81
N ARG A 52 -4.83 11.32 4.25
CA ARG A 52 -4.91 12.61 4.95
C ARG A 52 -6.35 13.03 5.20
N LEU A 53 -7.22 12.87 4.20
CA LEU A 53 -8.64 13.16 4.33
C LEU A 53 -9.32 12.25 5.35
N GLN A 54 -9.04 10.95 5.34
CA GLN A 54 -9.57 10.03 6.35
C GLN A 54 -9.14 10.41 7.77
N LYS A 55 -7.88 10.76 7.97
CA LYS A 55 -7.41 11.27 9.28
C LYS A 55 -8.13 12.55 9.69
N ALA A 56 -8.30 13.49 8.79
CA ALA A 56 -8.99 14.74 9.06
C ALA A 56 -10.48 14.51 9.41
N HIS A 57 -11.14 13.57 8.72
CA HIS A 57 -12.51 13.15 9.03
C HIS A 57 -12.61 12.49 10.41
N PHE A 58 -11.67 11.62 10.76
CA PHE A 58 -11.59 10.99 12.08
C PHE A 58 -11.45 12.02 13.20
N TRP A 59 -10.54 13.00 13.07
CA TRP A 59 -10.37 14.07 14.06
C TRP A 59 -11.61 14.94 14.19
N LYS A 60 -12.31 15.21 13.09
CA LYS A 60 -13.56 15.99 13.10
C LYS A 60 -14.72 15.22 13.75
N SER A 61 -14.77 13.90 13.54
CA SER A 61 -15.75 13.00 14.16
C SER A 61 -15.44 12.74 15.64
N ALA A 62 -14.18 12.57 16.00
CA ALA A 62 -13.74 12.36 17.38
C ALA A 62 -13.96 13.59 18.29
N SER A 63 -14.04 14.78 17.70
CA SER A 63 -14.40 16.00 18.43
C SER A 63 -15.90 16.09 18.81
N LEU A 64 -16.73 15.17 18.29
CA LEU A 64 -18.18 15.18 18.50
C LEU A 64 -18.71 13.96 19.26
N THR A 65 -17.91 12.89 19.44
CA THR A 65 -18.38 11.74 20.20
C THR A 65 -17.18 10.90 20.68
N ASP A 66 -17.22 10.55 21.95
CA ASP A 66 -16.32 9.58 22.59
C ASP A 66 -16.71 8.17 22.08
N VAL A 67 -16.13 7.73 20.97
CA VAL A 67 -16.38 6.41 20.38
C VAL A 67 -15.07 5.63 20.24
N LYS A 68 -15.03 4.54 21.01
CA LYS A 68 -14.00 3.49 20.97
C LYS A 68 -13.70 3.04 19.54
N LEU A 69 -12.40 2.94 19.24
CA LEU A 69 -11.86 2.29 18.06
C LEU A 69 -12.30 0.82 18.03
N THR A 70 -13.26 0.48 17.22
CA THR A 70 -13.52 -0.90 16.82
C THR A 70 -12.73 -1.18 15.55
N ASP A 71 -11.87 -2.17 15.65
CA ASP A 71 -11.11 -2.79 14.57
C ASP A 71 -12.12 -3.49 13.64
N ASP A 72 -12.54 -2.83 12.59
CA ASP A 72 -13.50 -3.39 11.64
C ASP A 72 -12.76 -4.23 10.60
N GLN A 73 -12.84 -5.55 10.82
CA GLN A 73 -12.38 -6.57 9.90
C GLN A 73 -13.35 -6.65 8.72
N SER A 74 -13.09 -5.88 7.67
CA SER A 74 -13.80 -6.07 6.42
C SER A 74 -13.23 -7.27 5.66
N SER A 75 -14.03 -8.31 5.61
CA SER A 75 -13.80 -9.56 4.90
C SER A 75 -13.74 -9.33 3.39
N LEU A 76 -12.65 -9.77 2.76
CA LEU A 76 -12.46 -9.70 1.31
C LEU A 76 -12.92 -11.01 0.67
N THR A 77 -13.96 -10.94 -0.12
CA THR A 77 -14.30 -11.96 -1.12
C THR A 77 -13.81 -11.52 -2.49
N SER A 78 -12.95 -12.30 -3.10
CA SER A 78 -12.49 -12.15 -4.48
C SER A 78 -12.78 -13.43 -5.27
N PRO A 79 -13.03 -13.38 -6.60
CA PRO A 79 -13.64 -14.48 -7.35
C PRO A 79 -12.71 -15.67 -7.58
N GLU A 80 -13.30 -16.78 -7.72
CA GLU A 80 -13.02 -18.19 -7.54
C GLU A 80 -11.84 -18.88 -8.27
N PRO A 81 -10.95 -19.52 -7.52
CA PRO A 81 -10.36 -20.80 -7.85
C PRO A 81 -10.86 -21.95 -6.95
N SER A 82 -10.57 -23.21 -7.31
CA SER A 82 -11.03 -24.46 -6.69
C SER A 82 -10.88 -24.53 -5.16
N PRO A 83 -11.78 -25.25 -4.42
CA PRO A 83 -11.87 -25.19 -2.95
C PRO A 83 -10.58 -25.54 -2.18
N GLU A 84 -9.78 -26.49 -2.65
CA GLU A 84 -8.55 -26.91 -1.96
C GLU A 84 -7.37 -25.94 -2.22
N THR A 85 -7.25 -25.43 -3.43
CA THR A 85 -6.27 -24.41 -3.79
C THR A 85 -6.61 -23.06 -3.14
N ARG A 86 -7.90 -22.81 -2.87
CA ARG A 86 -8.40 -21.64 -2.16
C ARG A 86 -8.04 -21.61 -0.70
N LEU A 87 -8.13 -22.73 0.00
CA LEU A 87 -7.79 -22.78 1.44
C LEU A 87 -6.31 -22.46 1.65
N LEU A 88 -5.42 -23.11 0.90
CA LEU A 88 -3.97 -22.89 1.02
C LEU A 88 -3.52 -21.51 0.54
N ALA A 89 -4.07 -21.04 -0.59
CA ALA A 89 -3.78 -19.70 -1.10
C ALA A 89 -4.40 -18.61 -0.20
N GLY A 90 -5.57 -18.84 0.36
CA GLY A 90 -6.24 -17.93 1.29
C GLY A 90 -5.50 -17.79 2.61
N GLU A 91 -5.00 -18.90 3.18
CA GLU A 91 -4.20 -18.87 4.41
C GLU A 91 -2.86 -18.16 4.20
N GLN A 92 -2.16 -18.45 3.11
CA GLN A 92 -0.90 -17.79 2.77
C GLN A 92 -1.10 -16.30 2.49
N ALA A 93 -2.15 -15.93 1.74
CA ALA A 93 -2.49 -14.53 1.49
C ALA A 93 -2.85 -13.80 2.79
N SER A 94 -3.57 -14.45 3.70
CA SER A 94 -3.90 -13.88 5.01
C SER A 94 -2.66 -13.64 5.87
N HIS A 95 -1.72 -14.58 5.88
CA HIS A 95 -0.45 -14.43 6.60
C HIS A 95 0.39 -13.28 6.05
N VAL A 96 0.49 -13.15 4.73
CA VAL A 96 1.19 -12.03 4.09
C VAL A 96 0.52 -10.70 4.41
N GLN A 97 -0.81 -10.63 4.34
CA GLN A 97 -1.55 -9.41 4.72
C GLN A 97 -1.33 -9.02 6.18
N LEU A 98 -1.37 -9.99 7.09
CA LEU A 98 -1.08 -9.74 8.52
C LEU A 98 0.34 -9.26 8.73
N ALA A 99 1.31 -9.84 8.01
CA ALA A 99 2.70 -9.38 8.06
C ALA A 99 2.83 -7.94 7.54
N LEU A 100 2.18 -7.61 6.42
CA LEU A 100 2.17 -6.26 5.86
C LEU A 100 1.47 -5.24 6.76
N LYS A 101 0.37 -5.63 7.43
CA LYS A 101 -0.32 -4.76 8.40
C LYS A 101 0.56 -4.39 9.59
N SER A 102 1.51 -5.25 9.97
CA SER A 102 2.46 -4.95 11.07
C SER A 102 3.54 -3.93 10.70
N LEU A 103 3.71 -3.63 9.41
CA LEU A 103 4.67 -2.65 8.94
C LEU A 103 4.14 -1.22 9.09
N SER A 104 5.04 -0.28 9.40
CA SER A 104 4.67 1.14 9.29
C SER A 104 4.29 1.49 7.83
N PRO A 105 3.46 2.52 7.59
CA PRO A 105 3.04 2.88 6.23
C PRO A 105 4.21 3.06 5.26
N LYS A 106 5.29 3.70 5.69
CA LYS A 106 6.50 3.89 4.87
C LYS A 106 7.23 2.57 4.56
N GLN A 107 7.35 1.69 5.56
CA GLN A 107 7.95 0.36 5.38
C GLN A 107 7.12 -0.50 4.43
N ARG A 108 5.79 -0.47 4.57
CA ARG A 108 4.86 -1.23 3.74
C ARG A 108 4.95 -0.82 2.28
N ILE A 109 4.89 0.48 1.99
CA ILE A 109 4.98 1.01 0.62
C ILE A 109 6.31 0.59 -0.03
N VAL A 110 7.43 0.81 0.65
CA VAL A 110 8.75 0.47 0.12
C VAL A 110 8.90 -1.04 -0.09
N PHE A 111 8.34 -1.86 0.82
CA PHE A 111 8.35 -3.31 0.70
C PHE A 111 7.55 -3.79 -0.51
N ILE A 112 6.33 -3.26 -0.71
CA ILE A 112 5.47 -3.60 -1.85
C ILE A 112 6.18 -3.23 -3.15
N MET A 113 6.67 -1.99 -3.27
CA MET A 113 7.38 -1.54 -4.47
C MET A 113 8.59 -2.41 -4.81
N ARG A 114 9.35 -2.85 -3.80
CA ARG A 114 10.57 -3.65 -4.05
C ARG A 114 10.29 -5.11 -4.36
N PHE A 115 9.34 -5.76 -3.65
CA PHE A 115 9.18 -7.21 -3.69
C PHE A 115 7.93 -7.68 -4.47
N ILE A 116 6.96 -6.81 -4.67
CA ILE A 116 5.76 -7.13 -5.46
C ILE A 116 5.83 -6.48 -6.82
N ASP A 117 6.21 -5.19 -6.87
CA ASP A 117 6.32 -4.43 -8.12
C ASP A 117 7.74 -4.50 -8.73
N GLU A 118 8.67 -5.21 -8.07
CA GLU A 118 10.06 -5.48 -8.52
C GLU A 118 10.88 -4.22 -8.89
N MET A 119 10.53 -3.07 -8.30
CA MET A 119 11.17 -1.79 -8.62
C MET A 119 12.60 -1.70 -8.10
N GLU A 120 13.45 -0.98 -8.84
CA GLU A 120 14.79 -0.64 -8.39
C GLU A 120 14.79 0.38 -7.25
N LEU A 121 15.82 0.32 -6.38
CA LEU A 121 15.89 1.19 -5.19
C LEU A 121 15.92 2.68 -5.55
N GLN A 122 16.54 3.02 -6.70
CA GLN A 122 16.59 4.39 -7.21
C GLN A 122 15.22 4.87 -7.65
N GLU A 123 14.44 4.03 -8.32
CA GLU A 123 13.06 4.32 -8.72
C GLU A 123 12.18 4.54 -7.49
N ILE A 124 12.28 3.66 -6.49
CA ILE A 124 11.56 3.80 -5.21
C ILE A 124 11.94 5.12 -4.52
N SER A 125 13.22 5.49 -4.53
CA SER A 125 13.70 6.76 -3.98
C SER A 125 13.07 7.95 -4.72
N ALA A 126 13.05 7.92 -6.05
CA ALA A 126 12.46 8.96 -6.89
C ALA A 126 10.94 9.10 -6.66
N ILE A 127 10.20 7.97 -6.65
CA ILE A 127 8.74 7.94 -6.49
C ILE A 127 8.33 8.42 -5.09
N THR A 128 9.03 7.96 -4.06
CA THR A 128 8.67 8.23 -2.66
C THR A 128 9.18 9.57 -2.15
N GLY A 129 10.18 10.14 -2.82
CA GLY A 129 10.92 11.33 -2.37
C GLY A 129 11.84 11.07 -1.17
N MET A 130 12.07 9.80 -0.82
CA MET A 130 12.95 9.43 0.28
C MET A 130 14.39 9.24 -0.21
N PRO A 131 15.40 9.68 0.55
CA PRO A 131 16.81 9.37 0.23
C PRO A 131 17.04 7.85 0.10
N LEU A 132 17.93 7.44 -0.80
CA LEU A 132 18.23 6.02 -1.05
C LEU A 132 18.66 5.27 0.21
N SER A 133 19.40 5.90 1.11
CA SER A 133 19.79 5.35 2.41
C SER A 133 18.58 5.04 3.29
N THR A 134 17.58 5.93 3.26
CA THR A 134 16.31 5.77 3.99
C THR A 134 15.50 4.62 3.40
N VAL A 135 15.41 4.52 2.07
CA VAL A 135 14.74 3.41 1.37
C VAL A 135 15.38 2.07 1.79
N LYS A 136 16.72 1.95 1.73
CA LYS A 136 17.44 0.76 2.18
C LYS A 136 17.14 0.40 3.64
N THR A 137 17.10 1.39 4.52
CA THR A 137 16.79 1.19 5.93
C THR A 137 15.36 0.69 6.14
N HIS A 138 14.37 1.26 5.42
CA HIS A 138 12.98 0.81 5.50
C HIS A 138 12.82 -0.62 4.97
N ILE A 139 13.46 -0.98 3.86
CA ILE A 139 13.45 -2.35 3.34
C ILE A 139 14.01 -3.33 4.37
N ARG A 140 15.19 -3.04 4.94
CA ARG A 140 15.81 -3.91 5.94
C ARG A 140 14.91 -4.13 7.17
N ARG A 141 14.29 -3.06 7.67
CA ARG A 141 13.35 -3.13 8.81
C ARG A 141 12.09 -3.92 8.44
N ALA A 142 11.53 -3.68 7.25
CA ALA A 142 10.37 -4.39 6.76
C ALA A 142 10.65 -5.89 6.59
N MET A 143 11.77 -6.26 5.97
CA MET A 143 12.18 -7.66 5.84
C MET A 143 12.33 -8.36 7.20
N LYS A 144 12.94 -7.69 8.17
CA LYS A 144 13.08 -8.23 9.54
C LYS A 144 11.70 -8.46 10.18
N ALA A 145 10.80 -7.50 10.09
CA ALA A 145 9.45 -7.62 10.64
C ALA A 145 8.63 -8.73 9.96
N VAL A 146 8.65 -8.80 8.63
CA VAL A 146 7.98 -9.84 7.87
C VAL A 146 8.55 -11.23 8.19
N ARG A 147 9.89 -11.37 8.25
CA ARG A 147 10.53 -12.63 8.62
C ARG A 147 10.12 -13.10 10.01
N ASN A 148 10.09 -12.20 10.99
CA ASN A 148 9.68 -12.53 12.35
C ASN A 148 8.21 -12.98 12.43
N ARG A 149 7.35 -12.49 11.54
CA ARG A 149 5.94 -12.88 11.48
C ARG A 149 5.70 -14.19 10.72
N LEU A 150 6.40 -14.39 9.61
CA LEU A 150 6.22 -15.56 8.75
C LEU A 150 7.10 -16.74 9.18
N GLY A 151 8.26 -16.44 9.78
CA GLY A 151 9.22 -17.41 10.25
C GLY A 151 9.17 -17.64 11.75
N GLY A 152 8.01 -17.64 12.38
CA GLY A 152 7.84 -17.79 13.83
C GLY A 152 8.50 -19.02 14.40
N GLY A 153 9.80 -18.92 14.62
CA GLY A 153 10.65 -19.84 15.34
C GLY A 153 11.85 -19.09 15.91
N PRO A 154 12.31 -19.49 17.08
CA PRO A 154 13.33 -18.80 17.85
C PRO A 154 14.64 -18.63 17.09
#